data_654ca366c7de3007ac6d14718eb3d946
#
_entry.id   654ca366c7de3007ac6d14718eb3d946
#
_cell.length_a   1.000
_cell.length_b   1.000
_cell.length_c   1.000
_cell.angle_alpha   90.00
_cell.angle_beta   90.00
_cell.angle_gamma   90.00
#
_symmetry.space_group_name_H-M   'P 1'
#
loop_
_entity.id
_entity.type
_entity.pdbx_description
1 polymer ?
#
loop_
_entity_poly.entity_id
_entity_poly.type
_entity_poly.pdbx_seq_one_letter_code
_entity_poly.pdbx_strand_id
1 'polypeptide(L)'
;NISLSGEIDIYNAPELKSKLLGLLEQKKGDIRIDCKDLKYIDSTGLGVLISALRHVKDYDGNITIRNLKPYIQKIFRITGLDKVFIIEAQG
;
A
#
# COMPACT_ATOMS: atom_id res chain seq x y z
N ASN A 1 -5.31 -10.37 -4.24
CA ASN A 1 -5.66 -8.94 -4.26
C ASN A 1 -6.12 -8.47 -2.89
N ILE A 2 -5.67 -7.30 -2.51
CA ILE A 2 -5.98 -6.68 -1.23
C ILE A 2 -6.66 -5.36 -1.51
N SER A 3 -7.75 -5.08 -0.80
CA SER A 3 -8.45 -3.80 -0.92
C SER A 3 -8.29 -3.00 0.37
N LEU A 4 -7.93 -1.73 0.22
CA LEU A 4 -7.88 -0.79 1.32
C LEU A 4 -9.06 0.16 1.21
N SER A 5 -9.68 0.46 2.35
CA SER A 5 -10.84 1.35 2.36
C SER A 5 -10.80 2.28 3.55
N GLY A 6 -11.55 3.38 3.44
CA GLY A 6 -11.69 4.34 4.51
C GLY A 6 -10.43 5.17 4.73
N GLU A 7 -10.14 5.46 5.97
CA GLU A 7 -9.00 6.27 6.37
C GLU A 7 -8.00 5.42 7.12
N ILE A 8 -6.72 5.57 6.78
CA ILE A 8 -5.64 4.88 7.48
C ILE A 8 -4.83 5.92 8.22
N ASP A 9 -4.83 5.83 9.54
CA ASP A 9 -4.20 6.81 10.42
C ASP A 9 -3.46 6.10 11.56
N ILE A 10 -2.93 6.91 12.47
CA ILE A 10 -2.15 6.41 13.60
C ILE A 10 -2.93 5.44 14.48
N TYR A 11 -4.27 5.54 14.50
CA TYR A 11 -5.09 4.70 15.36
C TYR A 11 -5.31 3.31 14.79
N ASN A 12 -5.45 3.18 13.48
CA ASN A 12 -5.74 1.90 12.85
C ASN A 12 -4.56 1.31 12.07
N ALA A 13 -3.49 2.07 11.87
CA ALA A 13 -2.32 1.57 11.14
C ALA A 13 -1.71 0.30 11.76
N PRO A 14 -1.56 0.18 13.08
CA PRO A 14 -1.00 -1.04 13.68
C PRO A 14 -1.82 -2.29 13.36
N GLU A 15 -3.15 -2.18 13.40
CA GLU A 15 -4.02 -3.29 13.07
C GLU A 15 -3.90 -3.65 11.60
N LEU A 16 -3.88 -2.64 10.74
CA LEU A 16 -3.70 -2.87 9.30
C LEU A 16 -2.36 -3.56 9.03
N LYS A 17 -1.30 -3.13 9.70
CA LYS A 17 0.01 -3.73 9.53
C LYS A 17 0.00 -5.20 9.87
N SER A 18 -0.62 -5.57 10.99
CA SER A 18 -0.72 -6.97 11.41
C SER A 18 -1.47 -7.81 10.39
N LYS A 19 -2.61 -7.30 9.92
CA LYS A 19 -3.41 -8.01 8.91
C LYS A 19 -2.67 -8.15 7.60
N LEU A 20 -2.02 -7.10 7.16
CA LEU A 20 -1.33 -7.08 5.88
C LEU A 20 -0.14 -8.04 5.91
N LEU A 21 0.69 -7.98 6.94
CA LEU A 21 1.84 -8.87 7.04
C LEU A 21 1.42 -10.33 7.18
N GLY A 22 0.30 -10.60 7.87
CA GLY A 22 -0.25 -11.95 7.94
C GLY A 22 -0.65 -12.49 6.58
N LEU A 23 -1.27 -11.66 5.74
CA LEU A 23 -1.61 -12.05 4.38
C LEU A 23 -0.37 -12.28 3.53
N LEU A 24 0.66 -11.45 3.71
CA LEU A 24 1.90 -11.55 2.94
C LEU A 24 2.70 -12.81 3.27
N GLU A 25 2.61 -13.31 4.49
CA GLU A 25 3.26 -14.56 4.86
C GLU A 25 2.70 -15.75 4.08
N GLN A 26 1.43 -15.66 3.69
CA GLN A 26 0.77 -16.73 2.94
C GLN A 26 1.00 -16.59 1.44
N LYS A 27 1.24 -15.37 0.96
CA LYS A 27 1.50 -15.09 -0.46
C LYS A 27 2.87 -14.48 -0.60
N LYS A 28 3.77 -15.21 -1.21
CA LYS A 28 5.12 -14.72 -1.48
C LYS A 28 5.19 -14.25 -2.92
N GLY A 29 5.82 -13.09 -3.14
CA GLY A 29 5.95 -12.53 -4.47
C GLY A 29 5.10 -11.29 -4.67
N ASP A 30 4.56 -11.13 -5.86
CA ASP A 30 3.84 -9.92 -6.25
C ASP A 30 2.48 -9.80 -5.59
N ILE A 31 2.12 -8.57 -5.23
CA ILE A 31 0.86 -8.26 -4.57
C ILE A 31 0.22 -7.08 -5.27
N ARG A 32 -1.11 -7.10 -5.36
CA ARG A 32 -1.89 -5.99 -5.87
C ARG A 32 -2.77 -5.44 -4.77
N ILE A 33 -2.74 -4.12 -4.61
CA ILE A 33 -3.55 -3.42 -3.63
C ILE A 33 -4.47 -2.47 -4.37
N ASP A 34 -5.77 -2.64 -4.15
CA ASP A 34 -6.80 -1.77 -4.72
C ASP A 34 -7.15 -0.69 -3.71
N CYS A 35 -6.95 0.57 -4.08
CA CYS A 35 -7.21 1.72 -3.22
C CYS A 35 -8.43 2.51 -3.67
N LYS A 36 -9.32 1.89 -4.41
CA LYS A 36 -10.53 2.55 -4.90
C LYS A 36 -11.32 3.21 -3.78
N ASP A 37 -11.47 2.54 -2.66
CA ASP A 37 -12.26 3.03 -1.53
C ASP A 37 -11.40 3.66 -0.43
N LEU A 38 -10.12 3.81 -0.67
CA LEU A 38 -9.22 4.49 0.26
C LEU A 38 -9.42 5.99 0.13
N LYS A 39 -9.85 6.63 1.22
CA LYS A 39 -10.17 8.05 1.24
C LYS A 39 -9.04 8.92 1.79
N TYR A 40 -8.25 8.37 2.69
CA TYR A 40 -7.18 9.12 3.34
C TYR A 40 -6.12 8.16 3.86
N ILE A 41 -4.88 8.60 3.82
CA ILE A 41 -3.76 7.88 4.41
C ILE A 41 -2.73 8.90 4.90
N ASP A 42 -2.27 8.74 6.14
CA ASP A 42 -1.24 9.61 6.69
C ASP A 42 0.14 8.93 6.60
N SER A 43 1.14 9.59 7.17
CA SER A 43 2.51 9.07 7.13
C SER A 43 2.65 7.72 7.84
N THR A 44 1.84 7.48 8.89
CA THR A 44 1.86 6.21 9.59
C THR A 44 1.35 5.09 8.68
N GLY A 45 0.27 5.37 7.94
CA GLY A 45 -0.26 4.42 6.96
C GLY A 45 0.70 4.16 5.82
N LEU A 46 1.37 5.21 5.33
CA LEU A 46 2.40 5.03 4.30
C LEU A 46 3.53 4.15 4.81
N GLY A 47 3.90 4.28 6.08
CA GLY A 47 4.90 3.42 6.70
C GLY A 47 4.50 1.96 6.72
N VAL A 48 3.21 1.67 6.92
CA VAL A 48 2.69 0.31 6.83
C VAL A 48 2.90 -0.26 5.43
N LEU A 49 2.59 0.52 4.40
CA LEU A 49 2.79 0.08 3.01
C LEU A 49 4.27 -0.15 2.71
N ILE A 50 5.14 0.70 3.23
CA ILE A 50 6.58 0.53 3.07
C ILE A 50 7.06 -0.76 3.74
N SER A 51 6.55 -1.08 4.93
CA SER A 51 6.87 -2.33 5.60
C SER A 51 6.44 -3.54 4.78
N ALA A 52 5.25 -3.46 4.17
CA ALA A 52 4.76 -4.50 3.29
C ALA A 52 5.68 -4.66 2.07
N LEU A 53 6.11 -3.55 1.49
CA LEU A 53 7.01 -3.59 0.34
C LEU A 53 8.33 -4.27 0.67
N ARG A 54 8.90 -3.95 1.82
CA ARG A 54 10.14 -4.60 2.27
C ARG A 54 9.97 -6.10 2.40
N HIS A 55 8.83 -6.52 2.91
CA HIS A 55 8.54 -7.95 3.06
C HIS A 55 8.51 -8.66 1.71
N VAL A 56 7.78 -8.10 0.73
CA VAL A 56 7.68 -8.75 -0.59
C VAL A 56 9.00 -8.69 -1.36
N LYS A 57 9.84 -7.68 -1.11
CA LYS A 57 11.14 -7.59 -1.76
C LYS A 57 12.08 -8.72 -1.33
N ASP A 58 11.90 -9.27 -0.14
CA ASP A 58 12.67 -10.44 0.31
C ASP A 58 12.36 -11.68 -0.53
N TYR A 59 11.26 -11.66 -1.28
CA TYR A 59 10.85 -12.74 -2.17
C TYR A 59 10.86 -12.30 -3.63
N ASP A 60 11.62 -11.25 -3.95
CA ASP A 60 11.72 -10.68 -5.30
C ASP A 60 10.37 -10.22 -5.86
N GLY A 61 9.45 -9.83 -4.96
CA GLY A 61 8.13 -9.38 -5.35
C GLY A 61 8.04 -7.87 -5.47
N ASN A 62 6.91 -7.43 -6.01
CA ASN A 62 6.55 -6.01 -6.11
C ASN A 62 5.14 -5.80 -5.59
N ILE A 63 4.85 -4.56 -5.21
CA ILE A 63 3.49 -4.17 -4.86
C ILE A 63 2.98 -3.24 -5.95
N THR A 64 1.86 -3.63 -6.57
CA THR A 64 1.16 -2.81 -7.54
C THR A 64 -0.03 -2.17 -6.84
N ILE A 65 -0.16 -0.85 -6.95
CA ILE A 65 -1.24 -0.09 -6.33
C ILE A 65 -2.13 0.44 -7.43
N ARG A 66 -3.43 0.20 -7.29
CA ARG A 66 -4.43 0.53 -8.29
C ARG A 66 -5.46 1.50 -7.72
N ASN A 67 -5.99 2.32 -8.57
CA ASN A 67 -7.13 3.18 -8.27
C ASN A 67 -6.87 4.20 -7.16
N LEU A 68 -5.64 4.69 -7.04
CA LEU A 68 -5.34 5.76 -6.10
C LEU A 68 -6.10 7.02 -6.49
N LYS A 69 -6.72 7.66 -5.50
CA LYS A 69 -7.32 8.97 -5.73
C LYS A 69 -6.23 9.99 -6.05
N PRO A 70 -6.54 11.00 -6.88
CA PRO A 70 -5.52 11.95 -7.33
C PRO A 70 -4.71 12.60 -6.23
N TYR A 71 -5.33 12.98 -5.12
CA TYR A 71 -4.59 13.65 -4.04
C TYR A 71 -3.69 12.67 -3.28
N ILE A 72 -4.05 11.39 -3.21
CA ILE A 72 -3.19 10.37 -2.60
C ILE A 72 -2.04 10.02 -3.56
N GLN A 73 -2.33 9.94 -4.84
CA GLN A 73 -1.30 9.73 -5.85
C GLN A 73 -0.25 10.84 -5.81
N LYS A 74 -0.70 12.07 -5.58
CA LYS A 74 0.21 13.22 -5.43
C LYS A 74 1.15 13.02 -4.24
N ILE A 75 0.64 12.50 -3.12
CA ILE A 75 1.47 12.21 -1.95
C ILE A 75 2.54 11.17 -2.29
N PHE A 76 2.18 10.13 -3.02
CA PHE A 76 3.15 9.12 -3.46
C PHE A 76 4.23 9.74 -4.33
N ARG A 77 3.84 10.66 -5.20
CA ARG A 77 4.79 11.34 -6.10
C ARG A 77 5.73 12.26 -5.32
N ILE A 78 5.19 13.06 -4.41
CA ILE A 78 5.97 14.00 -3.61
C ILE A 78 6.98 13.27 -2.72
N THR A 79 6.58 12.13 -2.15
CA THR A 79 7.45 11.36 -1.27
C THR A 79 8.39 10.42 -2.01
N GLY A 80 8.26 10.32 -3.34
CA GLY A 80 9.06 9.40 -4.14
C GLY A 80 8.62 7.95 -4.06
N LEU A 81 7.51 7.67 -3.40
CA LEU A 81 7.01 6.30 -3.27
C LEU A 81 6.52 5.73 -4.60
N ASP A 82 6.17 6.59 -5.55
CA ASP A 82 5.81 6.15 -6.90
C ASP A 82 6.97 5.51 -7.66
N LYS A 83 8.19 5.64 -7.13
CA LYS A 83 9.37 5.00 -7.73
C LYS A 83 9.63 3.61 -7.17
N VAL A 84 9.07 3.29 -6.01
CA VAL A 84 9.29 1.99 -5.36
C VAL A 84 8.07 1.09 -5.41
N PHE A 85 6.87 1.67 -5.49
CA PHE A 85 5.65 0.93 -5.80
C PHE A 85 5.34 1.04 -7.28
N ILE A 86 4.66 0.04 -7.82
CA ILE A 86 4.14 0.11 -9.17
C ILE A 86 2.77 0.74 -9.10
N ILE A 87 2.61 1.93 -9.66
CA ILE A 87 1.34 2.65 -9.63
C ILE A 87 0.64 2.47 -10.97
N GLU A 88 -0.50 1.80 -10.98
CA GLU A 88 -1.29 1.66 -12.20
C GLU A 88 -2.18 2.89 -12.38
N ALA A 89 -2.19 3.41 -13.60
CA ALA A 89 -3.06 4.52 -13.94
C ALA A 89 -4.52 4.10 -13.81
N GLN A 90 -5.35 5.04 -13.38
CA GLN A 90 -6.79 4.83 -13.40
C GLN A 90 -7.25 4.84 -14.85
N GLY A 91 -7.75 3.73 -15.25
CA GLY A 91 -8.24 3.59 -16.61
C GLY A 91 -9.73 3.72 -16.71
#